data_2192339e8b3e12179bba79e730aa5539
#
_entry.id   2192339e8b3e12179bba79e730aa5539
#
_cell.length_a   1.000
_cell.length_b   1.000
_cell.length_c   1.000
_cell.angle_alpha   90.00
_cell.angle_beta   90.00
_cell.angle_gamma   90.00
#
_symmetry.space_group_name_H-M   'P 1'
#
loop_
_entity.id
_entity.type
_entity.pdbx_description
1 polymer ?
#
loop_
_entity_poly.entity_id
_entity_poly.type
_entity_poly.pdbx_seq_one_letter_code
_entity_poly.pdbx_strand_id
1 'polypeptide(L)'
;MTHPKKNNPDELLIGLVSISDRASSGAYEDQGIPALRDWFGAALTSPWSMETRLIPDERAAIEKTLIELVDTMKCDLVLTTGGTGPAQRDVTPEATLAVATKEMPGFGEQMRQISLQFVPTAILSRQVAVIRETSDHAALIMNLPGQPKSIKETLEGLKDGDGKQIVSGIFAAVPYCIDLIGGPYIETDESVCKAFRPKSAIRKK
;
A
#
# COMPACT_ATOMS: atom_id res chain seq x y z
N MET A 1 26.31 6.94 4.02
CA MET A 1 25.06 7.56 4.46
C MET A 1 24.51 6.70 5.58
N THR A 2 24.35 7.24 6.77
CA THR A 2 23.82 6.49 7.92
C THR A 2 22.34 6.26 7.70
N HIS A 3 21.92 4.99 7.61
CA HIS A 3 20.51 4.62 7.58
C HIS A 3 19.80 5.24 8.79
N PRO A 4 18.57 5.77 8.62
CA PRO A 4 17.78 6.18 9.77
C PRO A 4 17.57 4.94 10.66
N LYS A 5 18.22 4.90 11.82
CA LYS A 5 17.92 3.86 12.81
C LYS A 5 16.49 4.09 13.28
N LYS A 6 15.61 3.12 13.06
CA LYS A 6 14.30 3.12 13.70
C LYS A 6 14.50 3.27 15.20
N ASN A 7 13.85 4.27 15.79
CA ASN A 7 13.90 4.50 17.23
C ASN A 7 13.11 3.43 18.00
N ASN A 8 12.19 2.75 17.33
CA ASN A 8 11.37 1.68 17.86
C ASN A 8 11.37 0.50 16.86
N PRO A 9 11.64 -0.74 17.28
CA PRO A 9 11.63 -1.91 16.39
C PRO A 9 10.25 -2.18 15.78
N ASP A 10 9.18 -1.71 16.41
CA ASP A 10 7.80 -1.83 15.92
C ASP A 10 7.32 -0.58 15.15
N GLU A 11 8.21 0.35 14.83
CA GLU A 11 7.88 1.49 13.96
C GLU A 11 7.77 1.05 12.51
N LEU A 12 6.59 1.31 11.91
CA LEU A 12 6.34 1.07 10.49
C LEU A 12 6.80 2.27 9.66
N LEU A 13 7.75 2.07 8.76
CA LEU A 13 8.11 3.09 7.77
C LEU A 13 7.34 2.85 6.47
N ILE A 14 6.54 3.85 6.06
CA ILE A 14 5.64 3.78 4.91
C ILE A 14 6.13 4.68 3.79
N GLY A 15 6.30 4.14 2.58
CA GLY A 15 6.48 4.92 1.36
C GLY A 15 5.13 5.18 0.69
N LEU A 16 4.77 6.44 0.47
CA LEU A 16 3.56 6.85 -0.26
C LEU A 16 3.95 7.51 -1.57
N VAL A 17 3.53 6.95 -2.70
CA VAL A 17 3.87 7.44 -4.03
C VAL A 17 2.60 7.78 -4.79
N SER A 18 2.38 9.07 -5.08
CA SER A 18 1.37 9.50 -6.05
C SER A 18 1.99 9.55 -7.43
N ILE A 19 1.38 8.83 -8.36
CA ILE A 19 1.83 8.71 -9.75
C ILE A 19 0.79 9.41 -10.62
N SER A 20 1.15 10.57 -11.15
CA SER A 20 0.26 11.41 -11.94
C SER A 20 1.02 12.50 -12.70
N ASP A 21 0.96 12.47 -14.03
CA ASP A 21 1.48 13.54 -14.90
C ASP A 21 0.87 14.90 -14.53
N ARG A 22 -0.43 14.94 -14.23
CA ARG A 22 -1.15 16.19 -13.92
C ARG A 22 -0.76 16.75 -12.56
N ALA A 23 -0.64 15.90 -11.55
CA ALA A 23 -0.28 16.34 -10.21
C ALA A 23 1.20 16.72 -10.15
N SER A 24 2.10 15.93 -10.75
CA SER A 24 3.54 16.20 -10.77
C SER A 24 3.93 17.46 -11.54
N SER A 25 3.12 17.85 -12.54
CA SER A 25 3.30 19.13 -13.26
C SER A 25 2.65 20.33 -12.58
N GLY A 26 1.97 20.14 -11.45
CA GLY A 26 1.25 21.20 -10.74
C GLY A 26 -0.10 21.60 -11.37
N ALA A 27 -0.60 20.88 -12.38
CA ALA A 27 -1.90 21.13 -13.00
C ALA A 27 -3.10 20.66 -12.14
N TYR A 28 -2.83 19.87 -11.11
CA TYR A 28 -3.82 19.32 -10.20
C TYR A 28 -3.19 19.09 -8.83
N GLU A 29 -3.94 19.35 -7.76
CA GLU A 29 -3.49 19.08 -6.40
C GLU A 29 -3.64 17.58 -6.05
N ASP A 30 -2.55 16.95 -5.61
CA ASP A 30 -2.59 15.55 -5.19
C ASP A 30 -3.51 15.35 -3.99
N GLN A 31 -4.44 14.41 -4.10
CA GLN A 31 -5.35 14.01 -3.03
C GLN A 31 -5.08 12.60 -2.49
N GLY A 32 -4.23 11.83 -3.17
CA GLY A 32 -3.92 10.45 -2.80
C GLY A 32 -3.07 10.36 -1.54
N ILE A 33 -1.96 11.11 -1.49
CA ILE A 33 -1.07 11.13 -0.31
C ILE A 33 -1.80 11.66 0.93
N PRO A 34 -2.54 12.79 0.90
CA PRO A 34 -3.33 13.24 2.05
C PRO A 34 -4.33 12.20 2.54
N ALA A 35 -5.09 11.59 1.63
CA ALA A 35 -6.08 10.57 1.99
C ALA A 35 -5.45 9.35 2.68
N LEU A 36 -4.29 8.89 2.20
CA LEU A 36 -3.55 7.80 2.83
C LEU A 36 -3.00 8.19 4.20
N ARG A 37 -2.43 9.38 4.34
CA ARG A 37 -1.93 9.90 5.62
C ARG A 37 -3.02 9.92 6.68
N ASP A 38 -4.19 10.48 6.34
CA ASP A 38 -5.32 10.59 7.26
C ASP A 38 -5.84 9.19 7.64
N TRP A 39 -5.90 8.30 6.65
CA TRP A 39 -6.32 6.92 6.90
C TRP A 39 -5.36 6.18 7.84
N PHE A 40 -4.04 6.27 7.63
CA PHE A 40 -3.05 5.65 8.53
C PHE A 40 -3.09 6.24 9.94
N GLY A 41 -3.31 7.55 10.05
CA GLY A 41 -3.48 8.22 11.35
C GLY A 41 -4.66 7.69 12.15
N ALA A 42 -5.72 7.23 11.48
CA ALA A 42 -6.88 6.62 12.11
C ALA A 42 -6.72 5.09 12.32
N ALA A 43 -6.05 4.40 11.40
CA ALA A 43 -6.01 2.94 11.36
C ALA A 43 -4.88 2.31 12.19
N LEU A 44 -3.76 3.02 12.40
CA LEU A 44 -2.59 2.47 13.09
C LEU A 44 -2.52 2.92 14.54
N THR A 45 -2.32 1.97 15.45
CA THR A 45 -2.00 2.22 16.86
C THR A 45 -0.51 2.04 17.16
N SER A 46 0.22 1.29 16.31
CA SER A 46 1.68 1.23 16.35
C SER A 46 2.31 2.55 15.88
N PRO A 47 3.53 2.89 16.34
CA PRO A 47 4.25 4.04 15.80
C PRO A 47 4.55 3.85 14.31
N TRP A 48 4.44 4.93 13.55
CA TRP A 48 4.72 4.94 12.13
C TRP A 48 5.27 6.28 11.66
N SER A 49 6.00 6.24 10.56
CA SER A 49 6.49 7.42 9.85
C SER A 49 6.35 7.20 8.35
N MET A 50 6.46 8.27 7.56
CA MET A 50 6.26 8.15 6.12
C MET A 50 7.26 8.98 5.31
N GLU A 51 7.59 8.41 4.13
CA GLU A 51 8.27 9.06 3.03
C GLU A 51 7.29 9.26 1.88
N THR A 52 7.22 10.44 1.30
CA THR A 52 6.27 10.75 0.22
C THR A 52 6.98 11.10 -1.06
N ARG A 53 6.42 10.68 -2.21
CA ARG A 53 6.89 11.04 -3.55
C ARG A 53 5.70 11.36 -4.43
N LEU A 54 5.84 12.41 -5.24
CA LEU A 54 4.90 12.77 -6.30
C LEU A 54 5.68 12.76 -7.61
N ILE A 55 5.32 11.84 -8.50
CA ILE A 55 6.09 11.56 -9.72
C ILE A 55 5.18 11.44 -10.95
N PRO A 56 5.70 11.64 -12.18
CA PRO A 56 4.96 11.43 -13.41
C PRO A 56 4.71 9.94 -13.70
N ASP A 57 3.75 9.67 -14.61
CA ASP A 57 3.44 8.33 -15.14
C ASP A 57 4.54 7.82 -16.10
N GLU A 58 5.78 7.77 -15.62
CA GLU A 58 6.97 7.30 -16.34
C GLU A 58 7.53 6.04 -15.70
N ARG A 59 7.55 4.92 -16.45
CA ARG A 59 7.96 3.61 -15.94
C ARG A 59 9.32 3.65 -15.22
N ALA A 60 10.33 4.24 -15.82
CA ALA A 60 11.67 4.33 -15.23
C ALA A 60 11.72 5.16 -13.94
N ALA A 61 10.90 6.23 -13.86
CA ALA A 61 10.77 7.03 -12.65
C ALA A 61 10.10 6.24 -11.52
N ILE A 62 9.07 5.47 -11.84
CA ILE A 62 8.36 4.61 -10.88
C ILE A 62 9.30 3.53 -10.36
N GLU A 63 9.98 2.77 -11.24
CA GLU A 63 10.93 1.72 -10.85
C GLU A 63 12.02 2.27 -9.93
N LYS A 64 12.65 3.39 -10.30
CA LYS A 64 13.69 4.06 -9.50
C LYS A 64 13.18 4.46 -8.12
N THR A 65 11.97 5.03 -8.06
CA THR A 65 11.37 5.48 -6.80
C THR A 65 11.06 4.31 -5.88
N LEU A 66 10.50 3.22 -6.41
CA LEU A 66 10.21 2.01 -5.62
C LEU A 66 11.49 1.38 -5.07
N ILE A 67 12.55 1.30 -5.89
CA ILE A 67 13.88 0.82 -5.46
C ILE A 67 14.45 1.73 -4.37
N GLU A 68 14.42 3.06 -4.54
CA GLU A 68 14.89 4.01 -3.54
C GLU A 68 14.20 3.82 -2.21
N LEU A 69 12.85 3.76 -2.21
CA LEU A 69 12.06 3.64 -0.99
C LEU A 69 12.34 2.33 -0.23
N VAL A 70 12.52 1.23 -0.94
CA VAL A 70 12.79 -0.07 -0.30
C VAL A 70 14.27 -0.23 0.05
N ASP A 71 15.17 -0.05 -0.92
CA ASP A 71 16.57 -0.42 -0.77
C ASP A 71 17.36 0.61 0.05
N THR A 72 17.03 1.90 -0.10
CA THR A 72 17.76 3.00 0.54
C THR A 72 17.04 3.52 1.78
N MET A 73 15.74 3.86 1.65
CA MET A 73 14.96 4.43 2.75
C MET A 73 14.50 3.35 3.74
N LYS A 74 14.52 2.07 3.36
CA LYS A 74 14.10 0.93 4.19
C LYS A 74 12.61 1.02 4.60
N CYS A 75 11.75 1.49 3.70
CA CYS A 75 10.31 1.41 3.91
C CYS A 75 9.86 -0.05 3.98
N ASP A 76 9.03 -0.38 4.97
CA ASP A 76 8.48 -1.73 5.16
C ASP A 76 7.25 -1.98 4.29
N LEU A 77 6.52 -0.89 4.00
CA LEU A 77 5.32 -0.86 3.17
C LEU A 77 5.43 0.29 2.17
N VAL A 78 5.23 0.01 0.89
CA VAL A 78 5.16 1.05 -0.15
C VAL A 78 3.81 0.98 -0.83
N LEU A 79 3.08 2.09 -0.85
CA LEU A 79 1.80 2.22 -1.52
C LEU A 79 1.91 3.23 -2.65
N THR A 80 1.48 2.84 -3.83
CA THR A 80 1.34 3.75 -4.96
C THR A 80 -0.12 4.06 -5.23
N THR A 81 -0.44 5.24 -5.72
CA THR A 81 -1.76 5.62 -6.24
C THR A 81 -1.62 6.15 -7.65
N GLY A 82 -2.52 5.74 -8.55
CA GLY A 82 -2.53 6.19 -9.96
C GLY A 82 -1.83 5.22 -10.92
N GLY A 83 -2.05 5.41 -12.22
CA GLY A 83 -1.44 4.66 -13.30
C GLY A 83 -1.76 3.17 -13.37
N THR A 84 -2.94 2.72 -12.86
CA THR A 84 -3.29 1.30 -12.74
C THR A 84 -4.39 0.83 -13.72
N GLY A 85 -4.87 1.69 -14.60
CA GLY A 85 -5.88 1.36 -15.62
C GLY A 85 -5.27 0.79 -16.91
N PRO A 86 -6.08 0.64 -17.96
CA PRO A 86 -5.66 0.08 -19.25
C PRO A 86 -5.11 1.12 -20.25
N ALA A 87 -5.03 2.40 -19.88
CA ALA A 87 -4.53 3.44 -20.77
C ALA A 87 -3.03 3.25 -21.05
N GLN A 88 -2.56 3.77 -22.18
CA GLN A 88 -1.16 3.63 -22.62
C GLN A 88 -0.17 4.23 -21.59
N ARG A 89 -0.59 5.27 -20.87
CA ARG A 89 0.23 5.92 -19.83
C ARG A 89 0.15 5.21 -18.47
N ASP A 90 -0.79 4.29 -18.29
CA ASP A 90 -0.92 3.52 -17.05
C ASP A 90 0.14 2.40 -17.02
N VAL A 91 1.29 2.66 -16.45
CA VAL A 91 2.46 1.75 -16.43
C VAL A 91 2.89 1.35 -15.01
N THR A 92 2.11 1.72 -14.01
CA THR A 92 2.42 1.43 -12.60
C THR A 92 2.53 -0.07 -12.31
N PRO A 93 1.62 -0.96 -12.79
CA PRO A 93 1.75 -2.39 -12.55
C PRO A 93 3.01 -2.99 -13.16
N GLU A 94 3.37 -2.60 -14.39
CA GLU A 94 4.57 -3.07 -15.08
C GLU A 94 5.85 -2.65 -14.37
N ALA A 95 5.92 -1.40 -13.89
CA ALA A 95 7.05 -0.90 -13.13
C ALA A 95 7.17 -1.62 -11.77
N THR A 96 6.04 -1.90 -11.10
CA THR A 96 6.02 -2.61 -9.82
C THR A 96 6.47 -4.06 -9.98
N LEU A 97 6.01 -4.75 -11.02
CA LEU A 97 6.43 -6.12 -11.33
C LEU A 97 7.93 -6.20 -11.69
N ALA A 98 8.47 -5.19 -12.37
CA ALA A 98 9.89 -5.15 -12.75
C ALA A 98 10.85 -5.10 -11.56
N VAL A 99 10.42 -4.57 -10.42
CA VAL A 99 11.23 -4.47 -9.19
C VAL A 99 10.93 -5.57 -8.17
N ALA A 100 10.01 -6.48 -8.49
CA ALA A 100 9.54 -7.54 -7.60
C ALA A 100 10.57 -8.67 -7.43
N THR A 101 10.62 -9.24 -6.24
CA THR A 101 11.25 -10.55 -5.97
C THR A 101 10.20 -11.65 -5.87
N LYS A 102 8.98 -11.31 -5.39
CA LYS A 102 7.82 -12.22 -5.32
C LYS A 102 6.54 -11.47 -5.66
N GLU A 103 5.66 -12.12 -6.41
CA GLU A 103 4.30 -11.60 -6.64
C GLU A 103 3.35 -12.04 -5.54
N MET A 104 2.41 -11.15 -5.20
CA MET A 104 1.37 -11.38 -4.19
C MET A 104 -0.02 -11.21 -4.83
N PRO A 105 -0.42 -12.12 -5.74
CA PRO A 105 -1.61 -11.93 -6.60
C PRO A 105 -2.91 -11.79 -5.82
N GLY A 106 -3.03 -12.44 -4.65
CA GLY A 106 -4.22 -12.38 -3.81
C GLY A 106 -4.62 -10.96 -3.38
N PHE A 107 -3.66 -10.03 -3.22
CA PHE A 107 -3.98 -8.63 -2.97
C PHE A 107 -4.69 -7.98 -4.17
N GLY A 108 -4.18 -8.19 -5.39
CA GLY A 108 -4.80 -7.67 -6.61
C GLY A 108 -6.19 -8.25 -6.84
N GLU A 109 -6.38 -9.53 -6.58
CA GLU A 109 -7.67 -10.21 -6.65
C GLU A 109 -8.68 -9.60 -5.67
N GLN A 110 -8.27 -9.44 -4.41
CA GLN A 110 -9.11 -8.85 -3.35
C GLN A 110 -9.46 -7.39 -3.65
N MET A 111 -8.52 -6.57 -4.12
CA MET A 111 -8.76 -5.18 -4.52
C MET A 111 -9.83 -5.09 -5.62
N ARG A 112 -9.75 -5.92 -6.65
CA ARG A 112 -10.75 -5.98 -7.72
C ARG A 112 -12.10 -6.47 -7.22
N GLN A 113 -12.13 -7.50 -6.37
CA GLN A 113 -13.35 -8.01 -5.77
C GLN A 113 -14.10 -6.94 -4.96
N ILE A 114 -13.38 -6.14 -4.16
CA ILE A 114 -13.95 -5.02 -3.42
C ILE A 114 -14.49 -3.96 -4.39
N SER A 115 -13.69 -3.52 -5.35
CA SER A 115 -14.03 -2.42 -6.25
C SER A 115 -15.21 -2.78 -7.17
N LEU A 116 -15.37 -4.05 -7.57
CA LEU A 116 -16.50 -4.53 -8.37
C LEU A 116 -17.86 -4.43 -7.64
N GLN A 117 -17.87 -4.29 -6.31
CA GLN A 117 -19.12 -4.05 -5.58
C GLN A 117 -19.64 -2.61 -5.78
N PHE A 118 -18.80 -1.69 -6.24
CA PHE A 118 -19.14 -0.28 -6.43
C PHE A 118 -19.31 0.09 -7.90
N VAL A 119 -18.42 -0.39 -8.77
CA VAL A 119 -18.40 -0.04 -10.19
C VAL A 119 -18.01 -1.23 -11.08
N PRO A 120 -18.77 -1.51 -12.14
CA PRO A 120 -18.48 -2.66 -13.03
C PRO A 120 -17.16 -2.50 -13.82
N THR A 121 -16.70 -1.25 -14.01
CA THR A 121 -15.44 -0.96 -14.71
C THR A 121 -14.20 -1.28 -13.88
N ALA A 122 -14.35 -1.65 -12.61
CA ALA A 122 -13.25 -2.14 -11.77
C ALA A 122 -12.55 -3.40 -12.35
N ILE A 123 -13.21 -4.14 -13.24
CA ILE A 123 -12.61 -5.25 -14.00
C ILE A 123 -11.41 -4.79 -14.86
N LEU A 124 -11.33 -3.51 -15.20
CA LEU A 124 -10.22 -2.93 -15.98
C LEU A 124 -9.00 -2.60 -15.11
N SER A 125 -9.12 -2.72 -13.79
CA SER A 125 -8.00 -2.44 -12.87
C SER A 125 -6.94 -3.53 -12.95
N ARG A 126 -5.69 -3.11 -13.13
CA ARG A 126 -4.51 -3.98 -13.25
C ARG A 126 -3.61 -3.91 -12.01
N GLN A 127 -4.17 -3.47 -10.88
CA GLN A 127 -3.48 -3.37 -9.59
C GLN A 127 -2.80 -4.67 -9.21
N VAL A 128 -1.56 -4.57 -8.75
CA VAL A 128 -0.74 -5.68 -8.27
C VAL A 128 -0.19 -5.39 -6.88
N ALA A 129 0.26 -6.44 -6.21
CA ALA A 129 1.08 -6.35 -5.02
C ALA A 129 2.27 -7.29 -5.15
N VAL A 130 3.41 -6.88 -4.62
CA VAL A 130 4.66 -7.63 -4.70
C VAL A 130 5.46 -7.47 -3.41
N ILE A 131 6.38 -8.40 -3.16
CA ILE A 131 7.46 -8.24 -2.19
C ILE A 131 8.73 -7.91 -2.96
N ARG A 132 9.48 -6.91 -2.49
CA ARG A 132 10.86 -6.66 -2.89
C ARG A 132 11.77 -6.96 -1.72
N GLU A 133 12.74 -7.87 -1.95
CA GLU A 133 13.73 -8.29 -0.96
C GLU A 133 15.12 -7.77 -1.37
N THR A 134 15.87 -7.34 -0.39
CA THR A 134 17.31 -7.06 -0.47
C THR A 134 18.06 -8.03 0.46
N SER A 135 19.37 -7.91 0.56
CA SER A 135 20.17 -8.76 1.48
C SER A 135 19.84 -8.57 2.97
N ASP A 136 19.26 -7.42 3.33
CA ASP A 136 19.07 -6.98 4.73
C ASP A 136 17.67 -6.43 5.03
N HIS A 137 16.79 -6.38 4.04
CA HIS A 137 15.45 -5.80 4.18
C HIS A 137 14.46 -6.39 3.18
N ALA A 138 13.18 -6.41 3.54
CA ALA A 138 12.08 -6.73 2.62
C ALA A 138 10.90 -5.78 2.83
N ALA A 139 10.20 -5.45 1.76
CA ALA A 139 9.03 -4.59 1.78
C ALA A 139 7.89 -5.16 0.97
N LEU A 140 6.66 -4.90 1.43
CA LEU A 140 5.45 -5.10 0.65
C LEU A 140 5.17 -3.83 -0.17
N ILE A 141 5.03 -3.97 -1.49
CA ILE A 141 4.65 -2.88 -2.41
C ILE A 141 3.26 -3.19 -2.95
N MET A 142 2.34 -2.23 -2.92
CA MET A 142 0.97 -2.39 -3.44
C MET A 142 0.54 -1.19 -4.26
N ASN A 143 -0.11 -1.46 -5.39
CA ASN A 143 -0.73 -0.43 -6.21
C ASN A 143 -2.19 -0.24 -5.78
N LEU A 144 -2.55 0.97 -5.37
CA LEU A 144 -3.91 1.35 -4.98
C LEU A 144 -4.62 2.11 -6.11
N PRO A 145 -5.97 2.20 -6.07
CA PRO A 145 -6.71 3.05 -7.00
C PRO A 145 -6.30 4.52 -6.84
N GLY A 146 -6.47 5.31 -7.91
CA GLY A 146 -6.13 6.75 -7.88
C GLY A 146 -7.16 7.63 -7.16
N GLN A 147 -8.38 7.15 -6.93
CA GLN A 147 -9.44 7.95 -6.30
C GLN A 147 -9.43 7.79 -4.77
N PRO A 148 -9.40 8.87 -3.97
CA PRO A 148 -9.35 8.80 -2.50
C PRO A 148 -10.43 7.92 -1.87
N LYS A 149 -11.67 8.02 -2.35
CA LYS A 149 -12.76 7.16 -1.89
C LYS A 149 -12.47 5.68 -2.11
N SER A 150 -12.00 5.32 -3.31
CA SER A 150 -11.67 3.93 -3.66
C SER A 150 -10.45 3.41 -2.89
N ILE A 151 -9.51 4.28 -2.51
CA ILE A 151 -8.39 3.94 -1.62
C ILE A 151 -8.94 3.43 -0.28
N LYS A 152 -9.80 4.22 0.36
CA LYS A 152 -10.41 3.84 1.65
C LYS A 152 -11.20 2.54 1.56
N GLU A 153 -12.08 2.43 0.55
CA GLU A 153 -12.88 1.22 0.30
C GLU A 153 -11.99 -0.02 0.14
N THR A 154 -10.88 0.11 -0.59
CA THR A 154 -9.93 -0.98 -0.80
C THR A 154 -9.22 -1.40 0.49
N LEU A 155 -8.79 -0.43 1.29
CA LEU A 155 -8.05 -0.69 2.54
C LEU A 155 -8.95 -1.30 3.62
N GLU A 156 -10.18 -0.78 3.79
CA GLU A 156 -11.13 -1.19 4.84
C GLU A 156 -12.03 -2.35 4.43
N GLY A 157 -12.33 -2.49 3.11
CA GLY A 157 -13.32 -3.43 2.59
C GLY A 157 -14.76 -2.94 2.75
N LEU A 158 -15.70 -3.88 2.81
CA LEU A 158 -17.13 -3.63 2.83
C LEU A 158 -17.74 -3.96 4.18
N LYS A 159 -18.57 -3.05 4.68
CA LYS A 159 -19.40 -3.26 5.86
C LYS A 159 -20.88 -3.14 5.47
N ASP A 160 -21.75 -3.90 6.13
CA ASP A 160 -23.22 -3.74 5.98
C ASP A 160 -23.74 -2.50 6.73
N GLY A 161 -25.07 -2.29 6.66
CA GLY A 161 -25.73 -1.17 7.34
C GLY A 161 -25.58 -1.17 8.86
N ASP A 162 -25.28 -2.31 9.46
CA ASP A 162 -25.04 -2.49 10.89
C ASP A 162 -23.54 -2.41 11.25
N GLY A 163 -22.68 -2.12 10.27
CA GLY A 163 -21.23 -1.99 10.45
C GLY A 163 -20.46 -3.33 10.49
N LYS A 164 -21.12 -4.46 10.23
CA LYS A 164 -20.49 -5.77 10.18
C LYS A 164 -19.71 -5.95 8.88
N GLN A 165 -18.47 -6.45 8.98
CA GLN A 165 -17.63 -6.72 7.84
C GLN A 165 -18.23 -7.81 6.93
N ILE A 166 -18.51 -7.46 5.66
CA ILE A 166 -19.00 -8.38 4.61
C ILE A 166 -17.82 -8.90 3.79
N VAL A 167 -16.92 -7.98 3.38
CA VAL A 167 -15.71 -8.29 2.63
C VAL A 167 -14.54 -7.60 3.31
N SER A 168 -13.53 -8.35 3.72
CA SER A 168 -12.35 -7.78 4.37
C SER A 168 -11.58 -6.90 3.40
N GLY A 169 -11.14 -5.72 3.84
CA GLY A 169 -10.19 -4.90 3.12
C GLY A 169 -8.80 -5.56 3.06
N ILE A 170 -8.00 -5.10 2.13
CA ILE A 170 -6.64 -5.66 1.96
C ILE A 170 -5.76 -5.42 3.18
N PHE A 171 -6.00 -4.33 3.92
CA PHE A 171 -5.17 -4.00 5.09
C PHE A 171 -5.35 -4.98 6.25
N ALA A 172 -6.40 -5.78 6.26
CA ALA A 172 -6.56 -6.86 7.23
C ALA A 172 -5.41 -7.89 7.18
N ALA A 173 -4.79 -8.10 6.01
CA ALA A 173 -3.69 -9.04 5.82
C ALA A 173 -2.30 -8.37 5.88
N VAL A 174 -2.20 -7.05 5.66
CA VAL A 174 -0.93 -6.32 5.55
C VAL A 174 -0.05 -6.45 6.79
N PRO A 175 -0.55 -6.26 8.04
CA PRO A 175 0.28 -6.38 9.23
C PRO A 175 0.93 -7.76 9.39
N TYR A 176 0.22 -8.83 9.06
CA TYR A 176 0.78 -10.17 9.13
C TYR A 176 1.74 -10.47 7.98
N CYS A 177 1.48 -9.96 6.79
CA CYS A 177 2.40 -10.08 5.66
C CYS A 177 3.75 -9.42 5.97
N ILE A 178 3.73 -8.20 6.54
CA ILE A 178 4.94 -7.47 6.94
C ILE A 178 5.72 -8.23 8.03
N ASP A 179 5.03 -8.79 9.01
CA ASP A 179 5.64 -9.64 10.06
C ASP A 179 6.34 -10.87 9.46
N LEU A 180 5.69 -11.55 8.49
CA LEU A 180 6.26 -12.73 7.80
C LEU A 180 7.53 -12.43 6.98
N ILE A 181 7.68 -11.22 6.48
CA ILE A 181 8.88 -10.81 5.73
C ILE A 181 9.95 -10.15 6.62
N GLY A 182 9.79 -10.22 7.95
CA GLY A 182 10.77 -9.73 8.92
C GLY A 182 10.63 -8.25 9.27
N GLY A 183 9.52 -7.61 8.91
CA GLY A 183 9.22 -6.22 9.27
C GLY A 183 8.65 -6.05 10.68
N PRO A 184 8.21 -4.83 11.05
CA PRO A 184 7.71 -4.52 12.38
C PRO A 184 6.38 -5.22 12.71
N TYR A 185 6.13 -5.42 14.01
CA TYR A 185 4.85 -5.92 14.48
C TYR A 185 3.83 -4.77 14.56
N ILE A 186 2.86 -4.77 13.66
CA ILE A 186 1.90 -3.68 13.48
C ILE A 186 0.59 -4.00 14.19
N GLU A 187 0.10 -3.08 15.01
CA GLU A 187 -1.23 -3.10 15.62
C GLU A 187 -2.12 -2.03 14.97
N THR A 188 -3.41 -2.34 14.86
CA THR A 188 -4.42 -1.48 14.21
C THR A 188 -5.55 -1.14 15.17
N ASP A 189 -6.22 -0.01 14.94
CA ASP A 189 -7.51 0.28 15.55
C ASP A 189 -8.59 -0.61 14.94
N GLU A 190 -9.15 -1.52 15.72
CA GLU A 190 -10.15 -2.49 15.26
C GLU A 190 -11.45 -1.83 14.78
N SER A 191 -11.74 -0.60 15.18
CA SER A 191 -12.92 0.15 14.71
C SER A 191 -12.77 0.58 13.24
N VAL A 192 -11.53 0.82 12.79
CA VAL A 192 -11.21 1.19 11.41
C VAL A 192 -10.90 -0.06 10.59
N CYS A 193 -9.92 -0.83 11.00
CA CYS A 193 -9.47 -2.04 10.30
C CYS A 193 -8.99 -3.09 11.29
N LYS A 194 -9.69 -4.21 11.35
CA LYS A 194 -9.28 -5.37 12.16
C LYS A 194 -8.24 -6.20 11.41
N ALA A 195 -6.98 -6.07 11.80
CA ALA A 195 -5.93 -6.94 11.28
C ALA A 195 -6.13 -8.39 11.73
N PHE A 196 -5.87 -9.33 10.84
CA PHE A 196 -5.92 -10.76 11.13
C PHE A 196 -4.50 -11.32 11.30
N ARG A 197 -4.31 -12.08 12.38
CA ARG A 197 -3.14 -12.95 12.57
C ARG A 197 -3.60 -14.31 13.07
N PRO A 198 -2.97 -15.42 12.65
CA PRO A 198 -3.21 -16.71 13.26
C PRO A 198 -2.75 -16.68 14.73
N LYS A 199 -3.37 -17.48 15.58
CA LYS A 199 -3.09 -17.49 17.04
C LYS A 199 -1.60 -17.71 17.36
N SER A 200 -0.90 -18.47 16.53
CA SER A 200 0.54 -18.73 16.67
C SER A 200 1.45 -17.50 16.40
N ALA A 201 0.94 -16.48 15.70
CA ALA A 201 1.66 -15.27 15.36
C ALA A 201 1.28 -14.05 16.24
N ILE A 202 0.40 -14.25 17.23
CA ILE A 202 0.05 -13.19 18.18
C ILE A 202 1.15 -13.11 19.23
N ARG A 203 1.78 -11.93 19.39
CA ARG A 203 2.74 -11.68 20.47
C ARG A 203 2.04 -11.84 21.83
N LYS A 204 2.62 -12.65 22.70
CA LYS A 204 2.20 -12.70 24.10
C LYS A 204 2.69 -11.39 24.76
N LYS A 205 1.76 -10.64 25.33
CA LYS A 205 2.07 -9.47 26.18
C LYS A 205 2.79 -9.88 27.44
#